data_54facf34d5a700d0f4da4bb5a230c571
#
_entry.id   54facf34d5a700d0f4da4bb5a230c571
#
_cell.length_a   1.000
_cell.length_b   1.000
_cell.length_c   1.000
_cell.angle_alpha   90.00
_cell.angle_beta   90.00
_cell.angle_gamma   90.00
#
_symmetry.space_group_name_H-M   'P 1'
#
loop_
_entity.id
_entity.type
_entity.pdbx_description
1 polymer ?
#
loop_
_entity_poly.entity_id
_entity_poly.type
_entity_poly.pdbx_seq_one_letter_code
_entity_poly.pdbx_strand_id
1 'polypeptide(L)'
;GDFVDRGHNSVETFQLLMALKARYPDCMTLLRGNHESRQITQVYGFYEECMRKYGNANPWKYCVEVFDHLNLAALVDNEVLCVHGGLSPEIATIDQGIVSAYPLPVLFRSVFTPISCIRTIERNKEIPHEGAFCDMMWSDPEEIRDAWLISPRGAGYLFGSRVAEEFNHMNGLDLICRAHQLVMEGFKYHFASKSVATVWSAPNYCYRCGNVAAMLALDENLGRDFKIFHEVRVS
;
A
#
# COMPACT_ATOMS: atom_id res chain seq x y z
N GLY A 1 -1.60 -4.20 -3.53
CA GLY A 1 -2.72 -4.40 -2.62
C GLY A 1 -4.04 -3.97 -3.21
N ASP A 2 -5.10 -4.26 -2.45
CA ASP A 2 -6.50 -4.05 -2.86
C ASP A 2 -6.86 -4.81 -4.15
N PHE A 3 -6.54 -6.08 -4.17
CA PHE A 3 -6.86 -6.99 -5.28
C PHE A 3 -8.31 -7.45 -5.26
N VAL A 4 -9.00 -7.26 -4.14
CA VAL A 4 -10.35 -7.73 -3.86
C VAL A 4 -11.26 -6.59 -3.43
N ASP A 5 -12.55 -6.86 -3.36
CA ASP A 5 -13.62 -5.94 -3.00
C ASP A 5 -14.02 -4.93 -4.08
N ARG A 6 -15.19 -4.31 -3.91
CA ARG A 6 -15.76 -3.24 -4.75
C ARG A 6 -16.07 -3.62 -6.21
N GLY A 7 -15.37 -4.62 -6.75
CA GLY A 7 -15.61 -5.15 -8.10
C GLY A 7 -16.40 -6.46 -8.11
N HIS A 8 -16.66 -6.99 -9.31
CA HIS A 8 -17.40 -8.24 -9.51
C HIS A 8 -16.51 -9.46 -9.76
N ASN A 9 -15.20 -9.25 -9.95
CA ASN A 9 -14.23 -10.26 -10.36
C ASN A 9 -13.04 -10.36 -9.41
N SER A 10 -13.28 -10.16 -8.10
CA SER A 10 -12.22 -10.26 -7.08
C SER A 10 -11.61 -11.66 -7.03
N VAL A 11 -12.46 -12.68 -7.17
CA VAL A 11 -12.02 -14.08 -7.18
C VAL A 11 -11.07 -14.34 -8.35
N GLU A 12 -11.47 -14.01 -9.56
CA GLU A 12 -10.66 -14.23 -10.78
C GLU A 12 -9.37 -13.40 -10.75
N THR A 13 -9.46 -12.15 -10.29
CA THR A 13 -8.29 -11.26 -10.16
C THR A 13 -7.27 -11.87 -9.21
N PHE A 14 -7.71 -12.27 -8.01
CA PHE A 14 -6.80 -12.83 -7.02
C PHE A 14 -6.24 -14.19 -7.45
N GLN A 15 -7.05 -15.06 -8.05
CA GLN A 15 -6.59 -16.34 -8.60
C GLN A 15 -5.54 -16.14 -9.70
N LEU A 16 -5.74 -15.19 -10.62
CA LEU A 16 -4.77 -14.86 -11.66
C LEU A 16 -3.45 -14.40 -11.06
N LEU A 17 -3.49 -13.49 -10.09
CA LEU A 17 -2.29 -13.00 -9.41
C LEU A 17 -1.54 -14.11 -8.68
N MET A 18 -2.26 -15.00 -7.99
CA MET A 18 -1.66 -16.15 -7.31
C MET A 18 -1.06 -17.16 -8.29
N ALA A 19 -1.74 -17.42 -9.42
CA ALA A 19 -1.20 -18.30 -10.48
C ALA A 19 0.09 -17.71 -11.10
N LEU A 20 0.11 -16.39 -11.34
CA LEU A 20 1.31 -15.69 -11.82
C LEU A 20 2.44 -15.73 -10.78
N LYS A 21 2.13 -15.49 -9.50
CA LYS A 21 3.12 -15.57 -8.42
C LYS A 21 3.68 -16.98 -8.27
N ALA A 22 2.86 -18.01 -8.37
CA ALA A 22 3.31 -19.40 -8.31
C ALA A 22 4.16 -19.78 -9.53
N ARG A 23 3.82 -19.29 -10.71
CA ARG A 23 4.53 -19.59 -11.96
C ARG A 23 5.83 -18.81 -12.13
N TYR A 24 5.86 -17.57 -11.62
CA TYR A 24 6.97 -16.62 -11.76
C TYR A 24 7.33 -15.98 -10.41
N PRO A 25 7.79 -16.78 -9.43
CA PRO A 25 7.97 -16.31 -8.05
C PRO A 25 8.99 -15.17 -7.93
N ASP A 26 10.01 -15.16 -8.77
CA ASP A 26 11.07 -14.15 -8.74
C ASP A 26 10.71 -12.86 -9.49
N CYS A 27 9.68 -12.92 -10.37
CA CYS A 27 9.24 -11.79 -11.18
C CYS A 27 8.00 -11.07 -10.62
N MET A 28 7.32 -11.67 -9.65
CA MET A 28 6.07 -11.16 -9.09
C MET A 28 6.22 -10.89 -7.60
N THR A 29 6.05 -9.62 -7.21
CA THR A 29 5.94 -9.24 -5.80
C THR A 29 4.56 -8.66 -5.54
N LEU A 30 3.80 -9.30 -4.65
CA LEU A 30 2.47 -8.88 -4.28
C LEU A 30 2.51 -8.21 -2.91
N LEU A 31 1.94 -7.01 -2.82
CA LEU A 31 1.80 -6.27 -1.57
C LEU A 31 0.41 -6.47 -1.00
N ARG A 32 0.31 -6.46 0.31
CA ARG A 32 -0.95 -6.45 1.04
C ARG A 32 -1.52 -5.04 1.05
N GLY A 33 -2.81 -4.89 0.77
CA GLY A 33 -3.57 -3.68 1.01
C GLY A 33 -4.51 -3.86 2.21
N ASN A 34 -5.21 -2.81 2.58
CA ASN A 34 -6.15 -2.87 3.68
C ASN A 34 -7.39 -3.73 3.37
N HIS A 35 -7.72 -3.91 2.08
CA HIS A 35 -8.78 -4.83 1.66
C HIS A 35 -8.39 -6.31 1.75
N GLU A 36 -7.11 -6.65 1.79
CA GLU A 36 -6.66 -8.02 2.05
C GLU A 36 -6.75 -8.36 3.53
N SER A 37 -7.98 -8.32 4.08
CA SER A 37 -8.31 -8.59 5.48
C SER A 37 -9.64 -9.32 5.63
N ARG A 38 -9.83 -10.00 6.76
CA ARG A 38 -11.07 -10.74 7.05
C ARG A 38 -12.25 -9.81 7.22
N GLN A 39 -12.06 -8.73 7.96
CA GLN A 39 -13.14 -7.80 8.29
C GLN A 39 -13.60 -7.00 7.05
N ILE A 40 -12.67 -6.43 6.31
CA ILE A 40 -12.97 -5.57 5.16
C ILE A 40 -13.65 -6.37 4.05
N THR A 41 -13.18 -7.58 3.76
CA THR A 41 -13.77 -8.44 2.71
C THR A 41 -15.18 -8.90 3.01
N GLN A 42 -15.61 -8.94 4.27
CA GLN A 42 -17.00 -9.25 4.64
C GLN A 42 -17.95 -8.06 4.43
N VAL A 43 -17.41 -6.84 4.36
CA VAL A 43 -18.19 -5.61 4.20
C VAL A 43 -18.28 -5.17 2.74
N TYR A 44 -17.19 -5.34 1.96
CA TYR A 44 -17.04 -4.72 0.65
C TYR A 44 -17.15 -5.66 -0.54
N GLY A 45 -17.50 -6.94 -0.32
CA GLY A 45 -18.08 -7.79 -1.35
C GLY A 45 -17.32 -9.07 -1.68
N PHE A 46 -16.05 -9.23 -1.33
CA PHE A 46 -15.30 -10.44 -1.70
C PHE A 46 -15.82 -11.69 -1.03
N TYR A 47 -16.22 -11.63 0.25
CA TYR A 47 -16.87 -12.75 0.93
C TYR A 47 -18.15 -13.19 0.22
N GLU A 48 -19.03 -12.23 -0.09
CA GLU A 48 -20.28 -12.52 -0.82
C GLU A 48 -20.03 -13.07 -2.22
N GLU A 49 -19.01 -12.54 -2.92
CA GLU A 49 -18.62 -13.05 -4.23
C GLU A 49 -18.22 -14.53 -4.16
N CYS A 50 -17.42 -14.93 -3.16
CA CYS A 50 -17.06 -16.32 -2.92
C CYS A 50 -18.31 -17.19 -2.63
N MET A 51 -19.19 -16.72 -1.76
CA MET A 51 -20.45 -17.42 -1.45
C MET A 51 -21.30 -17.62 -2.69
N ARG A 52 -21.46 -16.59 -3.51
CA ARG A 52 -22.27 -16.63 -4.75
C ARG A 52 -21.68 -17.57 -5.79
N LYS A 53 -20.35 -17.55 -6.00
CA LYS A 53 -19.67 -18.33 -7.05
C LYS A 53 -19.48 -19.80 -6.67
N TYR A 54 -19.28 -20.10 -5.40
CA TYR A 54 -18.91 -21.45 -4.93
C TYR A 54 -19.94 -22.09 -3.97
N GLY A 55 -20.94 -21.36 -3.53
CA GLY A 55 -21.97 -21.86 -2.62
C GLY A 55 -21.51 -22.06 -1.18
N ASN A 56 -20.26 -21.71 -0.83
CA ASN A 56 -19.72 -21.83 0.52
C ASN A 56 -18.53 -20.88 0.74
N ALA A 57 -18.13 -20.70 2.01
CA ALA A 57 -17.07 -19.77 2.42
C ALA A 57 -15.64 -20.34 2.31
N ASN A 58 -15.43 -21.58 1.88
CA ASN A 58 -14.08 -22.18 1.88
C ASN A 58 -13.10 -21.43 0.97
N PRO A 59 -13.47 -21.01 -0.27
CA PRO A 59 -12.57 -20.22 -1.11
C PRO A 59 -12.13 -18.93 -0.43
N TRP A 60 -13.05 -18.24 0.23
CA TRP A 60 -12.72 -17.02 1.00
C TRP A 60 -11.74 -17.34 2.14
N LYS A 61 -11.97 -18.43 2.91
CA LYS A 61 -11.07 -18.82 4.00
C LYS A 61 -9.64 -19.07 3.52
N TYR A 62 -9.47 -19.79 2.40
CA TYR A 62 -8.15 -20.02 1.82
C TYR A 62 -7.51 -18.73 1.34
N CYS A 63 -8.26 -17.81 0.72
CA CYS A 63 -7.73 -16.54 0.28
C CYS A 63 -7.25 -15.67 1.46
N VAL A 64 -8.03 -15.57 2.54
CA VAL A 64 -7.62 -14.75 3.70
C VAL A 64 -6.43 -15.34 4.46
N GLU A 65 -6.22 -16.65 4.44
CA GLU A 65 -4.99 -17.27 4.92
C GLU A 65 -3.78 -16.83 4.06
N VAL A 66 -3.95 -16.76 2.73
CA VAL A 66 -2.89 -16.26 1.84
C VAL A 66 -2.61 -14.77 2.06
N PHE A 67 -3.63 -13.97 2.38
CA PHE A 67 -3.43 -12.54 2.67
C PHE A 67 -2.43 -12.31 3.80
N ASP A 68 -2.41 -13.14 4.82
CA ASP A 68 -1.47 -13.03 5.95
C ASP A 68 0.00 -13.20 5.50
N HIS A 69 0.24 -13.86 4.37
CA HIS A 69 1.58 -14.08 3.81
C HIS A 69 2.02 -13.01 2.80
N LEU A 70 1.13 -12.09 2.40
CA LEU A 70 1.49 -11.01 1.49
C LEU A 70 2.52 -10.06 2.13
N ASN A 71 3.37 -9.48 1.30
CA ASN A 71 4.38 -8.53 1.76
C ASN A 71 3.74 -7.19 2.14
N LEU A 72 4.26 -6.51 3.16
CA LEU A 72 3.79 -5.18 3.57
C LEU A 72 4.40 -4.08 2.71
N ALA A 73 5.64 -4.27 2.27
CA ALA A 73 6.36 -3.35 1.42
C ALA A 73 7.31 -4.10 0.48
N ALA A 74 7.78 -3.41 -0.55
CA ALA A 74 8.86 -3.85 -1.42
C ALA A 74 9.82 -2.69 -1.68
N LEU A 75 11.09 -3.00 -1.86
CA LEU A 75 12.13 -2.05 -2.17
C LEU A 75 12.70 -2.38 -3.55
N VAL A 76 12.67 -1.42 -4.46
CA VAL A 76 13.23 -1.54 -5.81
C VAL A 76 14.55 -0.79 -5.83
N ASP A 77 15.63 -1.50 -6.13
CA ASP A 77 17.01 -1.03 -6.25
C ASP A 77 17.49 -0.15 -5.07
N ASN A 78 16.94 -0.37 -3.88
CA ASN A 78 17.17 0.40 -2.65
C ASN A 78 16.79 1.89 -2.72
N GLU A 79 16.11 2.33 -3.75
CA GLU A 79 15.77 3.74 -3.99
C GLU A 79 14.26 4.00 -4.07
N VAL A 80 13.44 3.00 -4.41
CA VAL A 80 11.99 3.16 -4.48
C VAL A 80 11.29 2.22 -3.50
N LEU A 81 10.66 2.79 -2.48
CA LEU A 81 9.82 2.04 -1.55
C LEU A 81 8.40 1.92 -2.12
N CYS A 82 7.92 0.70 -2.27
CA CYS A 82 6.53 0.41 -2.59
C CYS A 82 5.79 -0.03 -1.32
N VAL A 83 4.69 0.62 -0.99
CA VAL A 83 3.81 0.34 0.15
C VAL A 83 2.36 0.57 -0.26
N HIS A 84 1.37 -0.03 0.42
CA HIS A 84 -0.02 0.17 0.01
C HIS A 84 -0.59 1.51 0.43
N GLY A 85 -0.64 1.79 1.73
CA GLY A 85 -1.15 3.05 2.32
C GLY A 85 -0.06 4.10 2.40
N GLY A 86 0.79 4.03 3.39
CA GLY A 86 1.83 5.05 3.57
C GLY A 86 2.78 4.75 4.72
N LEU A 87 3.23 5.82 5.35
CA LEU A 87 4.20 5.79 6.44
C LEU A 87 3.51 5.67 7.82
N SER A 88 4.30 5.31 8.81
CA SER A 88 3.90 5.23 10.22
C SER A 88 4.81 6.10 11.09
N PRO A 89 4.28 6.80 12.10
CA PRO A 89 5.09 7.51 13.07
C PRO A 89 5.97 6.58 13.92
N GLU A 90 5.65 5.29 13.97
CA GLU A 90 6.41 4.28 14.70
C GLU A 90 7.62 3.74 13.91
N ILE A 91 7.72 4.03 12.61
CA ILE A 91 8.76 3.52 11.73
C ILE A 91 9.61 4.66 11.18
N ALA A 92 10.90 4.65 11.48
CA ALA A 92 11.85 5.58 10.89
C ALA A 92 12.74 4.94 9.82
N THR A 93 12.95 3.61 9.88
CA THR A 93 13.88 2.92 8.98
C THR A 93 13.27 1.64 8.38
N ILE A 94 13.77 1.28 7.21
CA ILE A 94 13.42 0.02 6.54
C ILE A 94 14.18 -1.14 7.20
N ASP A 95 15.46 -0.94 7.49
CA ASP A 95 16.38 -1.93 8.06
C ASP A 95 16.90 -1.52 9.45
N GLN A 96 17.13 -2.51 10.32
CA GLN A 96 17.73 -2.28 11.63
C GLN A 96 19.18 -1.75 11.57
N GLY A 97 19.86 -1.89 10.44
CA GLY A 97 21.28 -1.54 10.27
C GLY A 97 21.54 -0.05 10.05
N ILE A 98 20.52 0.74 9.76
CA ILE A 98 20.67 2.19 9.58
C ILE A 98 20.51 2.86 10.95
N VAL A 99 21.50 2.71 11.79
CA VAL A 99 21.66 3.61 12.96
C VAL A 99 22.16 4.92 12.38
N SER A 100 21.25 5.86 12.15
CA SER A 100 21.60 7.21 11.76
C SER A 100 22.62 7.78 12.75
N ALA A 101 23.79 8.19 12.26
CA ALA A 101 24.79 8.92 13.05
C ALA A 101 24.28 10.32 13.46
N TYR A 102 23.09 10.71 13.05
CA TYR A 102 22.44 11.97 13.39
C TYR A 102 21.40 11.74 14.50
N PRO A 103 21.51 12.48 15.62
CA PRO A 103 20.47 12.42 16.65
C PRO A 103 19.15 12.92 16.06
N LEU A 104 18.11 12.09 16.16
CA LEU A 104 16.75 12.47 15.80
C LEU A 104 16.40 13.81 16.48
N PRO A 105 15.69 14.73 15.80
CA PRO A 105 15.25 15.98 16.41
C PRO A 105 14.51 15.72 17.73
N VAL A 106 14.72 16.59 18.70
CA VAL A 106 14.20 16.47 20.08
C VAL A 106 12.67 16.27 20.15
N LEU A 107 11.93 16.68 19.10
CA LEU A 107 10.48 16.46 18.98
C LEU A 107 10.07 14.99 18.88
N PHE A 108 10.96 14.10 18.44
CA PHE A 108 10.68 12.67 18.32
C PHE A 108 11.07 11.87 19.57
N ARG A 109 11.71 12.49 20.56
CA ARG A 109 12.22 11.82 21.77
C ARG A 109 11.21 11.59 22.88
N SER A 110 10.02 12.13 22.80
CA SER A 110 9.25 12.30 24.04
C SER A 110 8.14 11.31 24.32
N VAL A 111 7.91 10.24 23.54
CA VAL A 111 6.87 9.23 23.95
C VAL A 111 7.07 7.81 23.37
N PHE A 112 8.04 7.48 22.53
CA PHE A 112 8.01 6.20 21.83
C PHE A 112 9.14 5.24 22.21
N THR A 113 8.75 4.03 22.62
CA THR A 113 9.46 2.77 22.66
C THR A 113 10.23 2.46 21.36
N PRO A 114 11.19 1.51 21.34
CA PRO A 114 12.22 1.42 20.30
C PRO A 114 11.64 1.46 18.89
N ILE A 115 12.23 2.31 18.06
CA ILE A 115 11.93 2.48 16.64
C ILE A 115 11.91 1.10 15.98
N SER A 116 10.73 0.64 15.58
CA SER A 116 10.61 -0.58 14.82
C SER A 116 11.00 -0.31 13.36
N CYS A 117 11.59 -1.30 12.71
CA CYS A 117 11.84 -1.25 11.28
C CYS A 117 10.80 -2.09 10.53
N ILE A 118 10.59 -1.77 9.24
CA ILE A 118 9.60 -2.49 8.41
C ILE A 118 9.87 -4.00 8.38
N ARG A 119 11.13 -4.42 8.34
CA ARG A 119 11.50 -5.84 8.25
C ARG A 119 11.21 -6.65 9.50
N THR A 120 10.99 -6.01 10.65
CA THR A 120 10.68 -6.71 11.91
C THR A 120 9.19 -6.87 12.18
N ILE A 121 8.35 -6.28 11.35
CA ILE A 121 6.90 -6.39 11.52
C ILE A 121 6.46 -7.83 11.26
N GLU A 122 5.85 -8.45 12.27
CA GLU A 122 5.20 -9.73 12.10
C GLU A 122 3.92 -9.55 11.26
N ARG A 123 3.89 -10.17 10.08
CA ARG A 123 2.80 -10.00 9.11
C ARG A 123 1.83 -11.18 9.04
N ASN A 124 2.20 -12.36 9.55
CA ASN A 124 1.39 -13.58 9.47
C ASN A 124 0.18 -13.53 10.42
N LYS A 125 -0.64 -12.50 10.26
CA LYS A 125 -1.82 -12.25 11.11
C LYS A 125 -2.80 -11.31 10.40
N GLU A 126 -3.97 -11.15 10.99
CA GLU A 126 -4.92 -10.11 10.60
C GLU A 126 -4.29 -8.72 10.80
N ILE A 127 -4.69 -7.74 9.95
CA ILE A 127 -4.26 -6.36 10.09
C ILE A 127 -4.75 -5.84 11.45
N PRO A 128 -3.86 -5.39 12.34
CA PRO A 128 -4.25 -4.84 13.63
C PRO A 128 -4.99 -3.51 13.47
N HIS A 129 -5.69 -3.06 14.51
CA HIS A 129 -6.42 -1.79 14.48
C HIS A 129 -5.55 -0.56 14.70
N GLU A 130 -4.32 -0.74 15.14
CA GLU A 130 -3.35 0.32 15.42
C GLU A 130 -1.91 -0.19 15.24
N GLY A 131 -0.95 0.73 15.25
CA GLY A 131 0.47 0.43 15.14
C GLY A 131 0.98 0.38 13.70
N ALA A 132 2.28 0.19 13.56
CA ALA A 132 3.00 0.31 12.30
C ALA A 132 2.41 -0.48 11.14
N PHE A 133 1.96 -1.69 11.37
CA PHE A 133 1.33 -2.52 10.34
C PHE A 133 0.01 -1.88 9.84
N CYS A 134 -0.85 -1.45 10.76
CA CYS A 134 -2.08 -0.74 10.42
C CYS A 134 -1.78 0.51 9.60
N ASP A 135 -0.83 1.31 10.05
CA ASP A 135 -0.48 2.58 9.41
C ASP A 135 0.02 2.39 7.98
N MET A 136 0.86 1.38 7.74
CA MET A 136 1.33 1.07 6.38
C MET A 136 0.20 0.69 5.42
N MET A 137 -0.93 0.20 5.95
CA MET A 137 -2.12 -0.15 5.15
C MET A 137 -3.08 1.01 4.94
N TRP A 138 -3.09 2.01 5.85
CA TRP A 138 -4.16 3.01 5.92
C TRP A 138 -3.71 4.47 5.80
N SER A 139 -2.43 4.79 6.03
CA SER A 139 -1.94 6.18 6.03
C SER A 139 -1.96 6.80 4.63
N ASP A 140 -2.20 8.10 4.58
CA ASP A 140 -2.27 8.88 3.34
C ASP A 140 -1.32 10.09 3.38
N PRO A 141 -0.65 10.45 2.27
CA PRO A 141 0.05 11.72 2.12
C PRO A 141 -0.95 12.87 1.97
N GLU A 142 -0.73 13.97 2.70
CA GLU A 142 -1.60 15.15 2.63
C GLU A 142 -0.81 16.44 2.82
N GLU A 143 -1.24 17.53 2.17
CA GLU A 143 -0.66 18.85 2.35
C GLU A 143 -1.09 19.45 3.70
N ILE A 144 -0.38 19.06 4.74
CA ILE A 144 -0.63 19.50 6.13
C ILE A 144 0.56 20.28 6.69
N ARG A 145 0.29 21.20 7.63
CA ARG A 145 1.35 21.96 8.32
C ARG A 145 2.07 21.13 9.38
N ASP A 146 1.32 20.27 10.05
CA ASP A 146 1.83 19.35 11.04
C ASP A 146 2.56 18.17 10.36
N ALA A 147 3.44 17.51 11.09
CA ALA A 147 4.12 16.32 10.58
C ALA A 147 3.13 15.17 10.38
N TRP A 148 2.26 14.96 11.37
CA TRP A 148 1.28 13.88 11.42
C TRP A 148 -0.07 14.38 11.91
N LEU A 149 -1.16 13.87 11.32
CA LEU A 149 -2.52 13.99 11.84
C LEU A 149 -3.19 12.62 11.85
N ILE A 150 -4.16 12.43 12.75
CA ILE A 150 -4.99 11.22 12.75
C ILE A 150 -5.79 11.18 11.45
N SER A 151 -5.80 10.04 10.78
CA SER A 151 -6.57 9.87 9.55
C SER A 151 -8.08 9.92 9.82
N PRO A 152 -8.86 10.66 9.02
CA PRO A 152 -10.32 10.66 9.09
C PRO A 152 -10.94 9.30 8.68
N ARG A 153 -10.13 8.36 8.17
CA ARG A 153 -10.57 7.00 7.87
C ARG A 153 -10.84 6.16 9.13
N GLY A 154 -10.39 6.62 10.31
CA GLY A 154 -10.47 5.88 11.57
C GLY A 154 -9.32 4.88 11.79
N ALA A 155 -8.34 4.83 10.87
CA ALA A 155 -7.12 4.03 10.95
C ALA A 155 -5.99 4.73 10.20
N GLY A 156 -4.75 4.57 10.66
CA GLY A 156 -3.57 5.22 10.08
C GLY A 156 -3.49 6.72 10.32
N TYR A 157 -2.59 7.37 9.60
CA TYR A 157 -2.29 8.79 9.75
C TYR A 157 -2.30 9.52 8.40
N LEU A 158 -2.50 10.85 8.45
CA LEU A 158 -2.09 11.74 7.39
C LEU A 158 -0.65 12.18 7.66
N PHE A 159 0.22 12.15 6.65
CA PHE A 159 1.61 12.58 6.77
C PHE A 159 1.98 13.65 5.75
N GLY A 160 2.72 14.66 6.21
CA GLY A 160 3.11 15.81 5.40
C GLY A 160 4.41 15.61 4.62
N SER A 161 4.77 16.61 3.78
CA SER A 161 5.99 16.62 2.95
C SER A 161 7.25 16.38 3.77
N ARG A 162 7.35 17.06 4.92
CA ARG A 162 8.51 16.96 5.80
C ARG A 162 8.76 15.52 6.27
N VAL A 163 7.71 14.80 6.65
CA VAL A 163 7.82 13.40 7.08
C VAL A 163 8.32 12.52 5.94
N ALA A 164 7.75 12.69 4.74
CA ALA A 164 8.15 11.92 3.57
C ALA A 164 9.61 12.19 3.18
N GLU A 165 10.03 13.44 3.19
CA GLU A 165 11.41 13.86 2.86
C GLU A 165 12.43 13.37 3.89
N GLU A 166 12.10 13.49 5.20
CA GLU A 166 12.93 12.97 6.28
C GLU A 166 13.06 11.43 6.20
N PHE A 167 11.96 10.72 5.94
CA PHE A 167 11.98 9.27 5.77
C PHE A 167 12.82 8.85 4.56
N ASN A 168 12.63 9.50 3.41
CA ASN A 168 13.40 9.20 2.21
C ASN A 168 14.89 9.48 2.43
N HIS A 169 15.22 10.61 3.03
CA HIS A 169 16.63 10.95 3.32
C HIS A 169 17.29 9.93 4.26
N MET A 170 16.61 9.54 5.34
CA MET A 170 17.14 8.56 6.29
C MET A 170 17.34 7.15 5.68
N ASN A 171 16.54 6.79 4.71
CA ASN A 171 16.56 5.47 4.09
C ASN A 171 17.24 5.43 2.71
N GLY A 172 17.77 6.56 2.23
CA GLY A 172 18.40 6.65 0.91
C GLY A 172 17.43 6.44 -0.24
N LEU A 173 16.18 6.88 -0.07
CA LEU A 173 15.12 6.68 -1.07
C LEU A 173 14.90 7.93 -1.92
N ASP A 174 14.59 7.71 -3.18
CA ASP A 174 14.16 8.75 -4.12
C ASP A 174 12.64 8.85 -4.24
N LEU A 175 11.92 7.77 -3.91
CA LEU A 175 10.47 7.73 -4.08
C LEU A 175 9.81 6.77 -3.09
N ILE A 176 8.68 7.21 -2.53
CA ILE A 176 7.66 6.33 -1.97
C ILE A 176 6.55 6.18 -2.99
N CYS A 177 6.37 4.97 -3.53
CA CYS A 177 5.30 4.62 -4.46
C CYS A 177 4.19 3.90 -3.70
N ARG A 178 2.96 4.43 -3.77
CA ARG A 178 1.83 3.91 -3.01
C ARG A 178 0.54 3.91 -3.80
N ALA A 179 -0.54 3.36 -3.26
CA ALA A 179 -1.87 3.27 -3.88
C ALA A 179 -2.96 3.89 -2.99
N HIS A 180 -4.00 3.18 -2.61
CA HIS A 180 -4.98 3.44 -1.57
C HIS A 180 -5.91 4.65 -1.74
N GLN A 181 -5.48 5.72 -2.41
CA GLN A 181 -6.32 6.90 -2.70
C GLN A 181 -6.70 6.95 -4.17
N LEU A 182 -8.01 7.14 -4.44
CA LEU A 182 -8.50 7.37 -5.80
C LEU A 182 -7.91 8.65 -6.37
N VAL A 183 -7.35 8.54 -7.58
CA VAL A 183 -6.86 9.68 -8.37
C VAL A 183 -7.51 9.62 -9.75
N MET A 184 -8.14 10.71 -10.18
CA MET A 184 -8.91 10.75 -11.44
C MET A 184 -8.03 10.50 -12.67
N GLU A 185 -6.80 10.98 -12.64
CA GLU A 185 -5.80 10.87 -13.70
C GLU A 185 -4.99 9.57 -13.67
N GLY A 186 -5.31 8.65 -12.73
CA GLY A 186 -4.62 7.38 -12.53
C GLY A 186 -3.32 7.47 -11.71
N PHE A 187 -2.68 8.63 -11.62
CA PHE A 187 -1.53 8.86 -10.75
C PHE A 187 -1.45 10.31 -10.26
N LYS A 188 -0.74 10.51 -9.16
CA LYS A 188 -0.49 11.84 -8.60
C LYS A 188 0.84 11.85 -7.86
N TYR A 189 1.69 12.82 -8.16
CA TYR A 189 2.79 13.17 -7.28
C TYR A 189 2.28 14.04 -6.12
N HIS A 190 2.71 13.71 -4.94
CA HIS A 190 2.48 14.53 -3.74
C HIS A 190 3.72 15.36 -3.45
N PHE A 191 3.49 16.54 -2.90
CA PHE A 191 4.48 17.50 -2.48
C PHE A 191 5.31 18.10 -3.63
N ALA A 192 5.90 19.26 -3.40
CA ALA A 192 6.75 19.93 -4.38
C ALA A 192 8.00 19.12 -4.73
N SER A 193 8.51 18.33 -3.77
CA SER A 193 9.65 17.44 -3.96
C SER A 193 9.36 16.21 -4.82
N LYS A 194 8.09 15.89 -5.08
CA LYS A 194 7.67 14.65 -5.77
C LYS A 194 8.21 13.37 -5.11
N SER A 195 8.42 13.44 -3.81
CA SER A 195 8.98 12.35 -3.00
C SER A 195 8.01 11.18 -2.77
N VAL A 196 6.71 11.41 -3.02
CA VAL A 196 5.64 10.40 -2.91
C VAL A 196 4.80 10.41 -4.19
N ALA A 197 4.48 9.24 -4.71
CA ALA A 197 3.56 9.07 -5.82
C ALA A 197 2.43 8.10 -5.46
N THR A 198 1.19 8.51 -5.71
CA THR A 198 0.04 7.60 -5.75
C THR A 198 -0.12 7.05 -7.15
N VAL A 199 -0.24 5.72 -7.28
CA VAL A 199 -0.55 5.01 -8.52
C VAL A 199 -1.87 4.29 -8.31
N TRP A 200 -2.88 4.63 -9.12
CA TRP A 200 -4.20 4.05 -9.06
C TRP A 200 -4.48 3.19 -10.29
N SER A 201 -4.66 1.89 -10.10
CA SER A 201 -4.75 0.92 -11.20
C SER A 201 -6.15 0.31 -11.39
N ALA A 202 -7.19 0.89 -10.78
CA ALA A 202 -8.58 0.47 -10.97
C ALA A 202 -9.37 1.51 -11.80
N PRO A 203 -9.52 1.31 -13.13
CA PRO A 203 -10.23 2.27 -13.98
C PRO A 203 -11.73 2.24 -13.68
N ASN A 204 -12.40 3.38 -13.85
CA ASN A 204 -13.82 3.57 -13.57
C ASN A 204 -14.25 2.93 -12.25
N TYR A 205 -13.56 3.31 -11.16
CA TYR A 205 -13.71 2.72 -9.82
C TYR A 205 -15.17 2.64 -9.39
N CYS A 206 -15.54 1.49 -8.83
CA CYS A 206 -16.92 1.16 -8.50
C CYS A 206 -17.90 1.29 -9.69
N TYR A 207 -17.41 1.22 -10.94
CA TYR A 207 -18.18 1.34 -12.19
C TYR A 207 -18.89 2.69 -12.37
N ARG A 208 -18.48 3.73 -11.67
CA ARG A 208 -19.14 5.04 -11.65
C ARG A 208 -18.22 6.26 -11.49
N CYS A 209 -16.97 6.08 -11.05
CA CYS A 209 -16.11 7.23 -10.79
C CYS A 209 -15.55 7.89 -12.04
N GLY A 210 -15.51 7.18 -13.18
CA GLY A 210 -15.05 7.73 -14.47
C GLY A 210 -13.56 8.05 -14.52
N ASN A 211 -12.78 7.60 -13.53
CA ASN A 211 -11.33 7.79 -13.48
C ASN A 211 -10.62 6.87 -14.48
N VAL A 212 -9.48 7.31 -14.97
CA VAL A 212 -8.53 6.43 -15.64
C VAL A 212 -7.65 5.71 -14.63
N ALA A 213 -6.89 4.72 -15.10
CA ALA A 213 -5.94 3.98 -14.29
C ALA A 213 -4.52 4.17 -14.81
N ALA A 214 -3.53 3.95 -13.96
CA ALA A 214 -2.14 4.01 -14.33
C ALA A 214 -1.35 2.81 -13.79
N MET A 215 -0.22 2.52 -14.45
CA MET A 215 0.88 1.76 -13.88
C MET A 215 2.17 2.57 -14.05
N LEU A 216 3.03 2.49 -13.06
CA LEU A 216 4.37 3.07 -13.11
C LEU A 216 5.37 2.04 -13.66
N ALA A 217 5.97 2.34 -14.78
CA ALA A 217 7.14 1.61 -15.29
C ALA A 217 8.41 2.32 -14.83
N LEU A 218 9.37 1.55 -14.34
CA LEU A 218 10.71 2.01 -14.01
C LEU A 218 11.70 1.38 -15.01
N ASP A 219 12.57 2.19 -15.57
CA ASP A 219 13.66 1.71 -16.41
C ASP A 219 14.90 1.32 -15.57
N GLU A 220 15.98 0.91 -16.21
CA GLU A 220 17.23 0.50 -15.55
C GLU A 220 17.93 1.60 -14.75
N ASN A 221 17.56 2.89 -14.97
CA ASN A 221 18.05 4.06 -14.24
C ASN A 221 16.97 4.62 -13.30
N LEU A 222 15.92 3.86 -13.00
CA LEU A 222 14.74 4.25 -12.24
C LEU A 222 13.98 5.45 -12.85
N GLY A 223 14.16 5.70 -14.14
CA GLY A 223 13.35 6.64 -14.91
C GLY A 223 11.87 6.23 -14.88
N ARG A 224 11.01 7.19 -14.61
CA ARG A 224 9.58 6.95 -14.28
C ARG A 224 8.70 7.24 -15.48
N ASP A 225 7.96 6.24 -15.96
CA ASP A 225 6.98 6.35 -17.03
C ASP A 225 5.60 5.85 -16.58
N PHE A 226 4.61 6.74 -16.55
CA PHE A 226 3.24 6.39 -16.19
C PHE A 226 2.45 6.01 -17.43
N LYS A 227 2.08 4.75 -17.51
CA LYS A 227 1.22 4.21 -18.59
C LYS A 227 -0.22 4.26 -18.18
N ILE A 228 -1.02 5.08 -18.89
CA ILE A 228 -2.44 5.27 -18.62
C ILE A 228 -3.24 4.22 -19.38
N PHE A 229 -4.27 3.68 -18.72
CA PHE A 229 -5.24 2.79 -19.36
C PHE A 229 -6.67 3.04 -18.86
N HIS A 230 -7.65 2.59 -19.64
CA HIS A 230 -9.07 2.78 -19.39
C HIS A 230 -9.76 1.46 -19.12
N GLU A 231 -10.98 1.53 -18.60
CA GLU A 231 -11.83 0.35 -18.49
C GLU A 231 -12.15 -0.26 -19.85
N VAL A 232 -12.28 -1.58 -19.87
CA VAL A 232 -12.82 -2.27 -21.05
C VAL A 232 -14.32 -2.07 -21.09
N ARG A 233 -14.83 -1.40 -22.13
CA ARG A 233 -16.28 -1.32 -22.39
C ARG A 233 -16.73 -2.69 -22.89
N VAL A 234 -17.52 -3.38 -22.07
CA VAL A 234 -18.22 -4.58 -22.53
C VAL A 234 -19.36 -4.09 -23.41
N SER A 235 -19.24 -4.39 -24.70
CA SER A 235 -20.29 -4.12 -25.70
C SER A 235 -21.43 -5.11 -25.57
#